data_c930a95cc0cf1b9988cb4e8ff38f5aea
#
_entry.id   c930a95cc0cf1b9988cb4e8ff38f5aea
#
_cell.length_a   1.000
_cell.length_b   1.000
_cell.length_c   1.000
_cell.angle_alpha   90.00
_cell.angle_beta   90.00
_cell.angle_gamma   90.00
#
_symmetry.space_group_name_H-M   'P 1'
#
loop_
_entity.id
_entity.type
_entity.pdbx_description
1 polymer ?
#
loop_
_entity_poly.entity_id
_entity_poly.type
_entity_poly.pdbx_seq_one_letter_code
_entity_poly.pdbx_strand_id
1 'polypeptide(L)'
;RLSSAASDVYKRQHPHAAEVSAAAHPPAAEAGSIMRVFTDPNTPIPEVHLLSNGRYHVMATNAGGGYTCWRDLAVTRWREDTTRDCWGTFIYLRDCDTGRYWSTAFQPTLRKADHYEAIFVQGRAEYRRRDQAIEAHTEISVSPEDDVEIRRVKLTNLSAHIRHIEVTSYAEVVLAPLNADLSHRSFSNLFVQTEILPDRQAILCTRRGRTPGEQVMWMFHLLAAPGAVAGAPSYETDRAKFIGRGRTPANPVVLDSIDSGTLLSNTDGSVLDPIVAIRRTLTLPTDESAYVQIISGVADTREAALALLEKYCDRHFVERAFEMAWFQSQEVLRHLNATEAEAQVYGRLAASVIYGNILHRTVPSVIARNQLGQAGLWSFGVSGDLPIVLVRIGNLDRIDLIKQVLQAHAYWRMKGLAVDLVIVNNDFSGYRAVLQD
;
A
#
# COMPACT_ATOMS: atom_id res chain seq x y z
N ARG A 1 -22.65 20.19 16.68
CA ARG A 1 -23.25 18.83 16.81
C ARG A 1 -22.33 17.68 16.30
N LEU A 2 -21.18 17.99 15.71
CA LEU A 2 -20.16 16.96 15.38
C LEU A 2 -19.39 16.42 16.61
N SER A 3 -19.39 17.16 17.73
CA SER A 3 -18.70 16.75 18.95
C SER A 3 -19.36 15.55 19.66
N SER A 4 -20.69 15.37 19.52
CA SER A 4 -21.38 14.23 20.13
C SER A 4 -21.21 12.96 19.30
N ALA A 5 -21.14 13.08 17.98
CA ALA A 5 -20.93 11.95 17.08
C ALA A 5 -19.49 11.38 17.20
N ALA A 6 -18.49 12.22 17.34
CA ALA A 6 -17.12 11.77 17.57
C ALA A 6 -16.95 11.08 18.94
N SER A 7 -17.65 11.59 19.99
CA SER A 7 -17.65 10.98 21.32
C SER A 7 -18.41 9.66 21.37
N ASP A 8 -19.52 9.54 20.64
CA ASP A 8 -20.30 8.29 20.57
C ASP A 8 -19.67 7.21 19.69
N VAL A 9 -18.95 7.60 18.63
CA VAL A 9 -18.12 6.67 17.83
C VAL A 9 -16.98 6.13 18.69
N TYR A 10 -16.39 6.96 19.57
CA TYR A 10 -15.35 6.54 20.50
C TYR A 10 -15.86 5.53 21.54
N LYS A 11 -17.13 5.61 21.96
CA LYS A 11 -17.73 4.69 22.95
C LYS A 11 -18.24 3.37 22.36
N ARG A 12 -18.51 3.31 21.04
CA ARG A 12 -19.08 2.12 20.40
C ARG A 12 -18.08 1.23 19.67
N GLN A 13 -16.82 1.65 19.52
CA GLN A 13 -15.81 0.93 18.76
C GLN A 13 -14.52 0.70 19.57
N HIS A 14 -14.61 0.26 20.82
CA HIS A 14 -13.54 -0.51 21.40
C HIS A 14 -13.72 -1.97 20.92
N PRO A 15 -12.99 -2.47 19.93
CA PRO A 15 -12.78 -3.88 19.84
C PRO A 15 -12.03 -4.24 21.12
N HIS A 16 -12.55 -5.20 21.88
CA HIS A 16 -11.79 -5.84 22.93
C HIS A 16 -10.42 -6.17 22.37
N ALA A 17 -9.35 -5.76 23.05
CA ALA A 17 -8.04 -6.32 22.86
C ALA A 17 -8.18 -7.81 23.18
N ALA A 18 -8.44 -8.61 22.15
CA ALA A 18 -8.36 -10.06 22.27
C ALA A 18 -6.89 -10.34 22.54
N GLU A 19 -6.59 -10.90 23.70
CA GLU A 19 -5.30 -11.47 24.02
C GLU A 19 -4.97 -12.47 22.92
N VAL A 20 -4.07 -12.08 22.01
CA VAL A 20 -3.57 -12.96 20.97
C VAL A 20 -2.65 -13.97 21.67
N SER A 21 -3.10 -15.21 21.72
CA SER A 21 -2.31 -16.35 22.21
C SER A 21 -0.96 -16.36 21.51
N ALA A 22 0.09 -16.24 22.28
CA ALA A 22 1.47 -16.21 21.84
C ALA A 22 1.90 -17.59 21.32
N ALA A 23 1.88 -17.75 20.01
CA ALA A 23 2.55 -18.85 19.32
C ALA A 23 3.27 -18.32 18.08
N ALA A 24 4.36 -17.64 18.31
CA ALA A 24 5.57 -17.42 17.52
C ALA A 24 6.22 -16.15 18.08
N HIS A 25 7.42 -16.25 18.61
CA HIS A 25 8.13 -15.13 19.22
C HIS A 25 8.37 -14.03 18.18
N PRO A 26 7.82 -12.83 18.30
CA PRO A 26 8.36 -11.66 17.62
C PRO A 26 9.74 -11.34 18.18
N PRO A 27 10.65 -10.73 17.40
CA PRO A 27 11.92 -10.28 17.96
C PRO A 27 11.68 -9.35 19.15
N ALA A 28 12.52 -9.45 20.17
CA ALA A 28 12.34 -8.87 21.52
C ALA A 28 12.11 -7.34 21.62
N ALA A 29 12.05 -6.62 20.49
CA ALA A 29 11.76 -5.18 20.41
C ALA A 29 10.26 -4.84 20.30
N GLU A 30 9.36 -5.83 20.16
CA GLU A 30 7.93 -5.58 19.87
C GLU A 30 6.99 -5.73 21.08
N ALA A 31 7.51 -6.04 22.25
CA ALA A 31 6.71 -6.15 23.48
C ALA A 31 6.24 -4.76 23.94
N GLY A 32 5.11 -4.30 23.39
CA GLY A 32 4.48 -3.02 23.78
C GLY A 32 4.02 -2.13 22.62
N SER A 33 4.28 -2.49 21.36
CA SER A 33 3.84 -1.69 20.21
C SER A 33 2.31 -1.71 20.06
N ILE A 34 1.72 -0.53 19.93
CA ILE A 34 0.28 -0.39 19.69
C ILE A 34 -0.01 -0.69 18.21
N MET A 35 -0.83 -1.71 17.95
CA MET A 35 -1.16 -2.18 16.62
C MET A 35 -2.66 -2.11 16.33
N ARG A 36 -3.04 -2.01 15.06
CA ARG A 36 -4.39 -2.25 14.57
C ARG A 36 -4.45 -3.63 13.90
N VAL A 37 -5.38 -4.47 14.34
CA VAL A 37 -5.57 -5.82 13.79
C VAL A 37 -6.97 -5.91 13.16
N PHE A 38 -7.03 -6.42 11.93
CA PHE A 38 -8.26 -6.60 11.17
C PHE A 38 -8.36 -8.07 10.75
N THR A 39 -9.39 -8.75 11.22
CA THR A 39 -9.66 -10.15 10.85
C THR A 39 -10.67 -10.28 9.71
N ASP A 40 -11.37 -9.19 9.39
CA ASP A 40 -12.25 -9.10 8.22
C ASP A 40 -11.63 -8.16 7.17
N PRO A 41 -11.30 -8.65 5.97
CA PRO A 41 -10.83 -7.81 4.88
C PRO A 41 -11.92 -6.93 4.26
N ASN A 42 -13.21 -7.30 4.43
CA ASN A 42 -14.37 -6.59 3.87
C ASN A 42 -14.97 -5.58 4.87
N THR A 43 -14.14 -4.72 5.43
CA THR A 43 -14.64 -3.60 6.23
C THR A 43 -15.50 -2.65 5.37
N PRO A 44 -16.52 -1.97 5.94
CA PRO A 44 -17.39 -1.06 5.18
C PRO A 44 -16.65 0.04 4.42
N ILE A 45 -15.49 0.44 4.91
CA ILE A 45 -14.55 1.35 4.27
C ILE A 45 -13.17 0.71 4.43
N PRO A 46 -12.32 0.74 3.38
CA PRO A 46 -10.95 0.22 3.50
C PRO A 46 -10.21 0.93 4.64
N GLU A 47 -9.61 0.16 5.52
CA GLU A 47 -8.68 0.67 6.52
C GLU A 47 -7.30 0.80 5.89
N VAL A 48 -6.60 1.89 6.15
CA VAL A 48 -5.32 2.16 5.49
C VAL A 48 -4.15 2.24 6.46
N HIS A 49 -2.98 1.92 5.94
CA HIS A 49 -1.69 2.15 6.58
C HIS A 49 -0.75 2.86 5.63
N LEU A 50 -0.04 3.89 6.14
CA LEU A 50 0.86 4.72 5.36
C LEU A 50 2.32 4.45 5.75
N LEU A 51 3.09 3.92 4.82
CA LEU A 51 4.53 3.69 4.95
C LEU A 51 5.29 4.70 4.09
N SER A 52 6.37 5.27 4.60
CA SER A 52 7.09 6.32 3.87
C SER A 52 8.46 6.59 4.46
N ASN A 53 9.42 6.91 3.59
CA ASN A 53 10.70 7.51 3.95
C ASN A 53 10.77 9.03 3.69
N GLY A 54 9.62 9.67 3.39
CA GLY A 54 9.52 11.09 3.04
C GLY A 54 9.56 11.38 1.54
N ARG A 55 9.94 10.42 0.69
CA ARG A 55 10.00 10.54 -0.78
C ARG A 55 9.31 9.40 -1.49
N TYR A 56 9.42 8.20 -0.96
CA TYR A 56 8.79 6.99 -1.45
C TYR A 56 7.68 6.61 -0.48
N HIS A 57 6.46 6.52 -0.99
CA HIS A 57 5.25 6.36 -0.20
C HIS A 57 4.48 5.13 -0.64
N VAL A 58 4.08 4.32 0.32
CA VAL A 58 3.23 3.14 0.11
C VAL A 58 2.00 3.26 1.00
N MET A 59 0.83 3.16 0.40
CA MET A 59 -0.42 2.96 1.13
C MET A 59 -0.84 1.51 0.96
N ALA A 60 -1.20 0.87 2.07
CA ALA A 60 -1.71 -0.49 2.10
C ALA A 60 -3.08 -0.52 2.78
N THR A 61 -4.04 -1.28 2.21
CA THR A 61 -5.36 -1.48 2.83
C THR A 61 -5.41 -2.78 3.61
N ASN A 62 -6.35 -2.89 4.55
CA ASN A 62 -6.58 -4.13 5.30
C ASN A 62 -6.97 -5.33 4.42
N ALA A 63 -7.41 -5.11 3.19
CA ALA A 63 -7.66 -6.16 2.20
C ALA A 63 -6.43 -6.49 1.33
N GLY A 64 -5.35 -5.71 1.41
CA GLY A 64 -4.12 -5.89 0.63
C GLY A 64 -4.05 -5.11 -0.67
N GLY A 65 -4.99 -4.18 -0.91
CA GLY A 65 -4.89 -3.16 -1.95
C GLY A 65 -3.94 -2.03 -1.55
N GLY A 66 -3.76 -1.05 -2.43
CA GLY A 66 -2.97 0.14 -2.14
C GLY A 66 -2.32 0.79 -3.34
N TYR A 67 -1.38 1.69 -3.08
CA TYR A 67 -0.59 2.38 -4.11
C TYR A 67 0.86 2.57 -3.68
N THR A 68 1.70 2.82 -4.66
CA THR A 68 3.07 3.28 -4.48
C THR A 68 3.28 4.57 -5.26
N CYS A 69 3.82 5.59 -4.59
CA CYS A 69 4.17 6.89 -5.16
C CYS A 69 5.63 7.24 -4.83
N TRP A 70 6.26 7.97 -5.72
CA TRP A 70 7.58 8.54 -5.50
C TRP A 70 7.55 10.04 -5.78
N ARG A 71 7.76 10.86 -4.73
CA ARG A 71 7.50 12.31 -4.80
C ARG A 71 6.07 12.55 -5.31
N ASP A 72 5.91 13.29 -6.40
CA ASP A 72 4.61 13.59 -7.03
C ASP A 72 4.20 12.62 -8.14
N LEU A 73 4.96 11.53 -8.33
CA LEU A 73 4.74 10.57 -9.39
C LEU A 73 4.12 9.27 -8.86
N ALA A 74 3.04 8.82 -9.48
CA ALA A 74 2.52 7.49 -9.27
C ALA A 74 3.49 6.46 -9.88
N VAL A 75 3.96 5.52 -9.05
CA VAL A 75 4.79 4.38 -9.50
C VAL A 75 3.86 3.27 -9.96
N THR A 76 2.87 2.92 -9.13
CA THR A 76 1.84 1.93 -9.46
C THR A 76 0.49 2.60 -9.65
N ARG A 77 -0.39 1.93 -10.41
CA ARG A 77 -1.73 2.43 -10.68
C ARG A 77 -2.64 2.28 -9.46
N TRP A 78 -3.39 3.33 -9.19
CA TRP A 78 -4.41 3.36 -8.17
C TRP A 78 -5.61 4.24 -8.59
N ARG A 79 -6.78 3.86 -8.14
CA ARG A 79 -8.03 4.63 -8.28
C ARG A 79 -8.78 4.57 -6.97
N GLU A 80 -9.33 5.68 -6.55
CA GLU A 80 -10.29 5.68 -5.46
C GLU A 80 -11.54 4.90 -5.88
N ASP A 81 -11.82 3.83 -5.18
CA ASP A 81 -13.07 3.07 -5.33
C ASP A 81 -13.35 2.34 -4.01
N THR A 82 -14.30 2.86 -3.23
CA THR A 82 -14.70 2.26 -1.95
C THR A 82 -15.38 0.91 -2.09
N THR A 83 -15.86 0.57 -3.28
CA THR A 83 -16.50 -0.74 -3.55
C THR A 83 -15.50 -1.80 -3.99
N ARG A 84 -14.32 -1.38 -4.44
CA ARG A 84 -13.32 -2.26 -5.07
C ARG A 84 -11.91 -1.73 -4.83
N ASP A 85 -11.33 -1.95 -3.69
CA ASP A 85 -9.91 -1.62 -3.42
C ASP A 85 -8.94 -2.60 -4.11
N CYS A 86 -9.15 -2.82 -5.41
CA CYS A 86 -8.50 -3.85 -6.23
C CYS A 86 -7.23 -3.37 -6.95
N TRP A 87 -6.67 -2.24 -6.55
CA TRP A 87 -5.42 -1.69 -7.07
C TRP A 87 -4.28 -1.96 -6.09
N GLY A 88 -3.07 -2.18 -6.61
CA GLY A 88 -1.89 -2.35 -5.77
C GLY A 88 -0.84 -3.28 -6.35
N THR A 89 0.12 -3.64 -5.50
CA THR A 89 1.11 -4.69 -5.77
C THR A 89 0.63 -5.97 -5.11
N PHE A 90 0.43 -7.01 -5.90
CA PHE A 90 -0.15 -8.27 -5.46
C PHE A 90 0.83 -9.44 -5.59
N ILE A 91 0.59 -10.46 -4.78
CA ILE A 91 1.36 -11.70 -4.80
C ILE A 91 0.37 -12.86 -4.85
N TYR A 92 0.30 -13.52 -6.00
CA TYR A 92 -0.50 -14.71 -6.18
C TYR A 92 0.28 -15.93 -5.74
N LEU A 93 -0.42 -16.85 -5.14
CA LEU A 93 0.05 -18.19 -4.78
C LEU A 93 -0.81 -19.20 -5.53
N ARG A 94 -0.19 -20.14 -6.22
CA ARG A 94 -0.88 -21.24 -6.89
C ARG A 94 -0.25 -22.56 -6.45
N ASP A 95 -1.09 -23.45 -5.97
CA ASP A 95 -0.72 -24.83 -5.71
C ASP A 95 -0.67 -25.61 -7.03
N CYS A 96 0.51 -26.07 -7.40
CA CYS A 96 0.72 -26.80 -8.65
C CYS A 96 0.04 -28.17 -8.67
N ASP A 97 -0.14 -28.80 -7.49
CA ASP A 97 -0.70 -30.14 -7.38
C ASP A 97 -2.22 -30.14 -7.52
N THR A 98 -2.88 -29.08 -7.04
CA THR A 98 -4.36 -28.96 -7.07
C THR A 98 -4.88 -27.98 -8.10
N GLY A 99 -4.02 -27.13 -8.67
CA GLY A 99 -4.38 -26.02 -9.56
C GLY A 99 -5.11 -24.87 -8.86
N ARG A 100 -5.34 -24.96 -7.55
CA ARG A 100 -5.98 -23.88 -6.78
C ARG A 100 -5.03 -22.72 -6.61
N TYR A 101 -5.57 -21.50 -6.66
CA TYR A 101 -4.78 -20.29 -6.44
C TYR A 101 -5.50 -19.32 -5.50
N TRP A 102 -4.73 -18.50 -4.81
CA TRP A 102 -5.17 -17.42 -3.93
C TRP A 102 -4.11 -16.31 -3.95
N SER A 103 -4.19 -15.34 -3.07
CA SER A 103 -3.19 -14.28 -2.91
C SER A 103 -2.71 -14.20 -1.46
N THR A 104 -1.56 -13.62 -1.20
CA THR A 104 -1.01 -13.47 0.16
C THR A 104 -1.83 -12.54 1.04
N ALA A 105 -2.72 -11.71 0.46
CA ALA A 105 -3.77 -10.97 1.14
C ALA A 105 -5.15 -11.35 0.55
N PHE A 106 -6.22 -10.65 0.90
CA PHE A 106 -7.55 -10.90 0.34
C PHE A 106 -7.63 -10.46 -1.12
N GLN A 107 -7.14 -9.25 -1.43
CA GLN A 107 -7.00 -8.77 -2.78
C GLN A 107 -5.80 -9.46 -3.49
N PRO A 108 -5.86 -9.64 -4.80
CA PRO A 108 -6.94 -9.30 -5.72
C PRO A 108 -7.92 -10.46 -5.93
N THR A 109 -7.64 -11.66 -5.40
CA THR A 109 -8.39 -12.89 -5.71
C THR A 109 -9.75 -12.98 -5.02
N LEU A 110 -9.99 -12.17 -3.99
CA LEU A 110 -11.24 -12.14 -3.20
C LEU A 110 -11.62 -13.50 -2.59
N ARG A 111 -10.66 -14.41 -2.48
CA ARG A 111 -10.90 -15.74 -1.94
C ARG A 111 -10.86 -15.72 -0.42
N LYS A 112 -11.90 -16.28 0.18
CA LYS A 112 -11.96 -16.42 1.63
C LYS A 112 -10.88 -17.39 2.10
N ALA A 113 -10.09 -16.99 3.07
CA ALA A 113 -9.07 -17.80 3.71
C ALA A 113 -9.66 -18.60 4.88
N ASP A 114 -8.96 -19.65 5.33
CA ASP A 114 -9.27 -20.38 6.57
C ASP A 114 -8.95 -19.50 7.78
N HIS A 115 -7.91 -18.66 7.69
CA HIS A 115 -7.52 -17.66 8.67
C HIS A 115 -6.98 -16.43 7.96
N TYR A 116 -7.34 -15.23 8.44
CA TYR A 116 -6.90 -13.96 7.88
C TYR A 116 -6.71 -12.91 8.97
N GLU A 117 -5.57 -12.24 8.94
CA GLU A 117 -5.28 -11.06 9.75
C GLU A 117 -4.48 -10.05 8.92
N ALA A 118 -4.90 -8.79 8.96
CA ALA A 118 -4.08 -7.65 8.55
C ALA A 118 -3.67 -6.88 9.79
N ILE A 119 -2.38 -6.63 9.97
CA ILE A 119 -1.81 -6.03 11.17
C ILE A 119 -1.02 -4.79 10.77
N PHE A 120 -1.37 -3.64 11.33
CA PHE A 120 -0.73 -2.36 11.05
C PHE A 120 0.03 -1.86 12.27
N VAL A 121 1.34 -1.86 12.18
CA VAL A 121 2.27 -1.33 13.18
C VAL A 121 3.11 -0.21 12.59
N GLN A 122 3.74 0.61 13.42
CA GLN A 122 4.59 1.68 12.93
C GLN A 122 5.75 1.13 12.10
N GLY A 123 5.91 1.66 10.88
CA GLY A 123 6.95 1.26 9.93
C GLY A 123 6.67 -0.04 9.15
N ARG A 124 5.59 -0.78 9.43
CA ARG A 124 5.31 -2.06 8.79
C ARG A 124 3.82 -2.35 8.66
N ALA A 125 3.39 -2.95 7.55
CA ALA A 125 2.11 -3.62 7.39
C ALA A 125 2.34 -5.13 7.28
N GLU A 126 1.47 -5.93 7.91
CA GLU A 126 1.55 -7.39 7.86
C GLU A 126 0.23 -7.99 7.43
N TYR A 127 0.31 -9.13 6.72
CA TYR A 127 -0.83 -9.98 6.40
C TYR A 127 -0.48 -11.41 6.77
N ARG A 128 -1.33 -12.03 7.59
CA ARG A 128 -1.24 -13.45 7.95
C ARG A 128 -2.44 -14.16 7.37
N ARG A 129 -2.18 -15.14 6.54
CA ARG A 129 -3.22 -15.87 5.84
C ARG A 129 -2.91 -17.35 5.82
N ARG A 130 -3.95 -18.17 6.01
CA ARG A 130 -3.83 -19.62 5.88
C ARG A 130 -4.90 -20.14 4.91
N ASP A 131 -4.46 -20.94 3.95
CA ASP A 131 -5.29 -21.62 2.97
C ASP A 131 -4.78 -23.06 2.81
N GLN A 132 -5.63 -24.04 3.03
CA GLN A 132 -5.34 -25.46 2.79
C GLN A 132 -3.99 -25.93 3.37
N ALA A 133 -3.71 -25.62 4.61
CA ALA A 133 -2.47 -25.92 5.30
C ALA A 133 -1.20 -25.27 4.72
N ILE A 134 -1.34 -24.26 3.85
CA ILE A 134 -0.26 -23.33 3.54
C ILE A 134 -0.50 -22.03 4.30
N GLU A 135 0.45 -21.63 5.11
CA GLU A 135 0.42 -20.34 5.80
C GLU A 135 1.33 -19.36 5.08
N ALA A 136 0.80 -18.17 4.80
CA ALA A 136 1.54 -17.05 4.23
C ALA A 136 1.58 -15.91 5.23
N HIS A 137 2.78 -15.49 5.63
CA HIS A 137 3.01 -14.27 6.42
C HIS A 137 3.76 -13.28 5.55
N THR A 138 3.10 -12.19 5.20
CA THR A 138 3.64 -11.10 4.37
C THR A 138 3.89 -9.89 5.23
N GLU A 139 5.08 -9.32 5.13
CA GLU A 139 5.47 -8.07 5.77
C GLU A 139 5.84 -7.06 4.69
N ILE A 140 5.36 -5.83 4.83
CA ILE A 140 5.61 -4.73 3.89
C ILE A 140 6.26 -3.58 4.64
N SER A 141 7.36 -3.05 4.12
CA SER A 141 8.03 -1.88 4.65
C SER A 141 8.66 -1.04 3.54
N VAL A 142 8.97 0.21 3.84
CA VAL A 142 9.73 1.14 2.98
C VAL A 142 11.08 1.39 3.61
N SER A 143 12.15 1.26 2.83
CA SER A 143 13.50 1.53 3.31
C SER A 143 13.66 3.01 3.67
N PRO A 144 14.20 3.34 4.85
CA PRO A 144 14.52 4.72 5.22
C PRO A 144 15.67 5.32 4.41
N GLU A 145 16.61 4.49 3.97
CA GLU A 145 17.83 4.93 3.30
C GLU A 145 17.63 5.12 1.78
N ASP A 146 16.79 4.26 1.18
CA ASP A 146 16.60 4.19 -0.26
C ASP A 146 15.12 4.28 -0.65
N ASP A 147 14.83 4.70 -1.86
CA ASP A 147 13.46 4.77 -2.38
C ASP A 147 13.01 3.38 -2.87
N VAL A 148 12.83 2.47 -1.89
CA VAL A 148 12.57 1.04 -2.08
C VAL A 148 11.49 0.54 -1.13
N GLU A 149 10.55 -0.21 -1.70
CA GLU A 149 9.51 -0.98 -1.03
C GLU A 149 9.94 -2.45 -0.98
N ILE A 150 9.77 -3.08 0.17
CA ILE A 150 10.12 -4.49 0.41
C ILE A 150 8.87 -5.22 0.89
N ARG A 151 8.52 -6.31 0.20
CA ARG A 151 7.49 -7.26 0.61
C ARG A 151 8.15 -8.61 0.86
N ARG A 152 8.29 -8.98 2.12
CA ARG A 152 8.85 -10.27 2.53
C ARG A 152 7.70 -11.23 2.81
N VAL A 153 7.69 -12.38 2.16
CA VAL A 153 6.68 -13.42 2.34
C VAL A 153 7.35 -14.67 2.90
N LYS A 154 6.89 -15.12 4.05
CA LYS A 154 7.22 -16.45 4.58
C LYS A 154 6.06 -17.38 4.25
N LEU A 155 6.35 -18.46 3.51
CA LEU A 155 5.40 -19.53 3.21
C LEU A 155 5.76 -20.76 4.05
N THR A 156 4.81 -21.26 4.82
CA THR A 156 5.01 -22.46 5.66
C THR A 156 4.03 -23.55 5.21
N ASN A 157 4.56 -24.74 4.96
CA ASN A 157 3.76 -25.91 4.64
C ASN A 157 3.41 -26.65 5.92
N LEU A 158 2.15 -26.60 6.32
CA LEU A 158 1.59 -27.30 7.49
C LEU A 158 0.95 -28.63 7.10
N SER A 159 1.09 -29.08 5.85
CA SER A 159 0.55 -30.36 5.39
C SER A 159 1.55 -31.51 5.56
N ALA A 160 1.04 -32.76 5.53
CA ALA A 160 1.87 -33.96 5.63
C ALA A 160 2.59 -34.32 4.31
N HIS A 161 2.54 -33.48 3.29
CA HIS A 161 3.09 -33.75 1.97
C HIS A 161 3.94 -32.59 1.48
N ILE A 162 4.93 -32.87 0.62
CA ILE A 162 5.67 -31.85 -0.11
C ILE A 162 4.68 -31.10 -1.01
N ARG A 163 4.77 -29.78 -1.05
CA ARG A 163 3.91 -28.92 -1.89
C ARG A 163 4.76 -28.13 -2.86
N HIS A 164 4.22 -27.98 -4.05
CA HIS A 164 4.81 -27.12 -5.09
C HIS A 164 3.95 -25.89 -5.26
N ILE A 165 4.48 -24.74 -4.86
CA ILE A 165 3.75 -23.47 -4.86
C ILE A 165 4.38 -22.51 -5.87
N GLU A 166 3.62 -22.09 -6.87
CA GLU A 166 3.99 -20.97 -7.73
C GLU A 166 3.68 -19.65 -7.01
N VAL A 167 4.69 -18.80 -6.94
CA VAL A 167 4.57 -17.42 -6.46
C VAL A 167 4.68 -16.49 -7.65
N THR A 168 3.67 -15.66 -7.88
CA THR A 168 3.65 -14.69 -8.98
C THR A 168 3.39 -13.29 -8.42
N SER A 169 4.35 -12.38 -8.60
CA SER A 169 4.15 -10.96 -8.29
C SER A 169 3.38 -10.26 -9.41
N TYR A 170 2.71 -9.15 -9.10
CA TYR A 170 1.98 -8.34 -10.07
C TYR A 170 1.83 -6.91 -9.58
N ALA A 171 2.14 -5.94 -10.44
CA ALA A 171 1.77 -4.53 -10.26
C ALA A 171 1.59 -3.84 -11.61
N GLU A 172 0.64 -2.90 -11.71
CA GLU A 172 0.44 -2.07 -12.91
C GLU A 172 1.35 -0.83 -12.82
N VAL A 173 2.12 -0.57 -13.87
CA VAL A 173 3.16 0.49 -13.90
C VAL A 173 2.60 1.77 -14.49
N VAL A 174 2.90 2.92 -13.87
CA VAL A 174 2.44 4.25 -14.33
C VAL A 174 3.61 5.19 -14.62
N LEU A 175 4.49 5.43 -13.68
CA LEU A 175 5.66 6.31 -13.78
C LEU A 175 5.32 7.72 -14.29
N ALA A 176 4.23 8.30 -13.79
CA ALA A 176 3.71 9.60 -14.23
C ALA A 176 2.96 10.31 -13.10
N PRO A 177 2.71 11.62 -13.20
CA PRO A 177 1.77 12.28 -12.33
C PRO A 177 0.39 11.60 -12.38
N LEU A 178 -0.28 11.47 -11.22
CA LEU A 178 -1.57 10.78 -11.12
C LEU A 178 -2.60 11.30 -12.13
N ASN A 179 -2.69 12.61 -12.31
CA ASN A 179 -3.61 13.24 -13.24
C ASN A 179 -3.39 12.83 -14.71
N ALA A 180 -2.16 12.54 -15.10
CA ALA A 180 -1.85 12.08 -16.46
C ALA A 180 -2.43 10.69 -16.72
N ASP A 181 -2.37 9.79 -15.74
CA ASP A 181 -2.96 8.45 -15.84
C ASP A 181 -4.49 8.50 -15.70
N LEU A 182 -5.03 9.39 -14.87
CA LEU A 182 -6.48 9.58 -14.72
C LEU A 182 -7.13 10.09 -16.01
N SER A 183 -6.52 11.07 -16.66
CA SER A 183 -7.11 11.74 -17.83
C SER A 183 -7.03 10.90 -19.12
N HIS A 184 -5.88 10.27 -19.39
CA HIS A 184 -5.61 9.57 -20.64
C HIS A 184 -4.70 8.35 -20.42
N ARG A 185 -5.21 7.32 -19.75
CA ARG A 185 -4.47 6.10 -19.42
C ARG A 185 -3.72 5.50 -20.63
N SER A 186 -4.46 5.22 -21.71
CA SER A 186 -3.87 4.54 -22.89
C SER A 186 -2.75 5.36 -23.51
N PHE A 187 -2.89 6.69 -23.56
CA PHE A 187 -1.84 7.56 -24.04
C PHE A 187 -0.65 7.62 -23.08
N SER A 188 -0.91 7.68 -21.77
CA SER A 188 0.13 7.67 -20.73
C SER A 188 0.99 6.40 -20.81
N ASN A 189 0.37 5.25 -21.00
CA ASN A 189 1.04 3.95 -21.08
C ASN A 189 2.06 3.85 -22.22
N LEU A 190 1.82 4.53 -23.36
CA LEU A 190 2.72 4.46 -24.54
C LEU A 190 4.14 4.98 -24.28
N PHE A 191 4.33 5.71 -23.21
CA PHE A 191 5.66 6.23 -22.83
C PHE A 191 6.44 5.30 -21.91
N VAL A 192 5.80 4.29 -21.31
CA VAL A 192 6.46 3.32 -20.46
C VAL A 192 7.14 2.24 -21.30
N GLN A 193 8.37 1.94 -20.98
CA GLN A 193 9.16 0.86 -21.58
C GLN A 193 9.59 -0.10 -20.47
N THR A 194 9.60 -1.37 -20.79
CA THR A 194 9.99 -2.45 -19.87
C THR A 194 11.18 -3.22 -20.42
N GLU A 195 12.05 -3.70 -19.56
CA GLU A 195 13.24 -4.48 -19.89
C GLU A 195 13.35 -5.65 -18.90
N ILE A 196 13.38 -6.87 -19.38
CA ILE A 196 13.59 -8.04 -18.53
C ILE A 196 15.11 -8.26 -18.36
N LEU A 197 15.56 -8.46 -17.13
CA LEU A 197 16.93 -8.76 -16.75
C LEU A 197 17.01 -10.19 -16.15
N PRO A 198 17.12 -11.24 -16.98
CA PRO A 198 17.07 -12.62 -16.50
C PRO A 198 18.19 -12.95 -15.51
N ASP A 199 19.40 -12.47 -15.77
CA ASP A 199 20.58 -12.69 -14.92
C ASP A 199 20.45 -12.08 -13.52
N ARG A 200 19.59 -11.06 -13.38
CA ARG A 200 19.31 -10.36 -12.12
C ARG A 200 17.94 -10.70 -11.55
N GLN A 201 17.18 -11.55 -12.23
CA GLN A 201 15.82 -11.97 -11.84
C GLN A 201 14.85 -10.78 -11.63
N ALA A 202 14.96 -9.78 -12.48
CA ALA A 202 14.29 -8.49 -12.32
C ALA A 202 13.69 -7.97 -13.63
N ILE A 203 12.80 -7.00 -13.48
CA ILE A 203 12.26 -6.18 -14.56
C ILE A 203 12.63 -4.72 -14.26
N LEU A 204 13.17 -4.01 -15.27
CA LEU A 204 13.30 -2.57 -15.24
C LEU A 204 12.17 -1.92 -16.02
N CYS A 205 11.66 -0.79 -15.53
CA CYS A 205 10.72 0.05 -16.24
C CYS A 205 11.20 1.49 -16.25
N THR A 206 11.00 2.16 -17.37
CA THR A 206 11.29 3.58 -17.49
C THR A 206 10.20 4.27 -18.29
N ARG A 207 10.12 5.59 -18.17
CA ARG A 207 9.20 6.41 -18.97
C ARG A 207 10.02 7.33 -19.87
N ARG A 208 9.76 7.28 -21.18
CA ARG A 208 10.37 8.23 -22.11
C ARG A 208 9.92 9.65 -21.79
N GLY A 209 10.87 10.58 -21.66
CA GLY A 209 10.58 12.00 -21.56
C GLY A 209 9.85 12.51 -22.80
N ARG A 210 8.91 13.43 -22.63
CA ARG A 210 8.17 14.08 -23.73
C ARG A 210 8.96 15.26 -24.30
N THR A 211 9.78 15.87 -23.48
CA THR A 211 10.60 17.03 -23.83
C THR A 211 12.07 16.79 -23.43
N PRO A 212 13.03 17.38 -24.16
CA PRO A 212 14.43 17.37 -23.73
C PRO A 212 14.56 18.02 -22.35
N GLY A 213 15.19 17.32 -21.40
CA GLY A 213 15.39 17.78 -20.02
C GLY A 213 14.29 17.36 -19.03
N GLU A 214 13.24 16.66 -19.46
CA GLU A 214 12.31 16.02 -18.54
C GLU A 214 13.04 14.95 -17.73
N GLN A 215 12.86 14.97 -16.41
CA GLN A 215 13.46 13.97 -15.51
C GLN A 215 12.85 12.60 -15.78
N VAL A 216 13.68 11.63 -16.14
CA VAL A 216 13.30 10.26 -16.40
C VAL A 216 13.48 9.44 -15.13
N MET A 217 12.43 8.72 -14.73
CA MET A 217 12.46 7.82 -13.59
C MET A 217 12.70 6.38 -14.05
N TRP A 218 13.51 5.65 -13.31
CA TRP A 218 13.75 4.22 -13.47
C TRP A 218 13.17 3.46 -12.28
N MET A 219 12.28 2.53 -12.54
CA MET A 219 11.74 1.59 -11.57
C MET A 219 12.36 0.22 -11.80
N PHE A 220 12.71 -0.49 -10.75
CA PHE A 220 13.01 -1.90 -10.80
C PHE A 220 12.01 -2.72 -9.98
N HIS A 221 11.81 -3.97 -10.40
CA HIS A 221 11.00 -4.95 -9.70
C HIS A 221 11.75 -6.29 -9.69
N LEU A 222 11.99 -6.83 -8.49
CA LEU A 222 12.77 -8.03 -8.24
C LEU A 222 11.93 -9.04 -7.46
N LEU A 223 12.02 -10.33 -7.82
CA LEU A 223 11.53 -11.42 -6.99
C LEU A 223 12.69 -12.38 -6.69
N ALA A 224 13.16 -12.34 -5.44
CA ALA A 224 14.19 -13.23 -4.92
C ALA A 224 13.56 -14.32 -4.03
N ALA A 225 13.99 -15.57 -4.23
CA ALA A 225 13.54 -16.70 -3.42
C ALA A 225 14.78 -17.58 -3.08
N PRO A 226 15.53 -17.24 -2.03
CA PRO A 226 16.72 -18.00 -1.67
C PRO A 226 16.34 -19.41 -1.18
N GLY A 227 16.94 -20.43 -1.78
CA GLY A 227 16.93 -21.82 -1.31
C GLY A 227 15.94 -22.73 -2.04
N ALA A 228 14.65 -22.66 -1.78
CA ALA A 228 13.66 -23.69 -2.15
C ALA A 228 13.08 -23.54 -3.57
N VAL A 229 13.88 -23.20 -4.58
CA VAL A 229 13.40 -22.86 -5.93
C VAL A 229 13.44 -24.05 -6.87
N ALA A 230 12.35 -24.28 -7.59
CA ALA A 230 12.26 -25.23 -8.70
C ALA A 230 12.11 -24.47 -10.04
N GLY A 231 13.04 -24.73 -10.98
CA GLY A 231 13.00 -24.16 -12.32
C GLY A 231 13.47 -22.69 -12.45
N ALA A 232 13.48 -22.20 -13.68
CA ALA A 232 13.84 -20.83 -14.02
C ALA A 232 12.67 -19.86 -13.76
N PRO A 233 12.96 -18.58 -13.47
CA PRO A 233 11.91 -17.56 -13.39
C PRO A 233 11.29 -17.30 -14.77
N SER A 234 10.04 -16.83 -14.77
CA SER A 234 9.40 -16.29 -15.96
C SER A 234 8.79 -14.93 -15.69
N TYR A 235 8.62 -14.12 -16.73
CA TYR A 235 8.30 -12.72 -16.63
C TYR A 235 7.13 -12.34 -17.55
N GLU A 236 6.39 -11.32 -17.18
CA GLU A 236 5.37 -10.72 -18.06
C GLU A 236 5.29 -9.22 -17.80
N THR A 237 5.29 -8.44 -18.87
CA THR A 237 5.12 -6.99 -18.78
C THR A 237 3.91 -6.48 -19.53
N ASP A 238 3.18 -7.34 -20.24
CA ASP A 238 1.92 -7.01 -20.94
C ASP A 238 0.71 -7.46 -20.10
N ARG A 239 -0.06 -6.48 -19.63
CA ARG A 239 -1.27 -6.72 -18.85
C ARG A 239 -2.31 -7.55 -19.61
N ALA A 240 -2.45 -7.35 -20.93
CA ALA A 240 -3.42 -8.09 -21.71
C ALA A 240 -3.12 -9.58 -21.75
N LYS A 241 -1.83 -9.94 -21.81
CA LYS A 241 -1.37 -11.34 -21.76
C LYS A 241 -1.51 -11.93 -20.36
N PHE A 242 -1.26 -11.13 -19.32
CA PHE A 242 -1.36 -11.58 -17.93
C PHE A 242 -2.83 -11.80 -17.51
N ILE A 243 -3.66 -10.78 -17.68
CA ILE A 243 -5.06 -10.81 -17.22
C ILE A 243 -5.94 -11.62 -18.19
N GLY A 244 -5.80 -11.41 -19.49
CA GLY A 244 -6.68 -11.98 -20.50
C GLY A 244 -7.97 -11.20 -20.73
N ARG A 245 -8.56 -11.37 -21.91
CA ARG A 245 -9.80 -10.69 -22.28
C ARG A 245 -10.99 -11.21 -21.47
N GLY A 246 -11.82 -10.30 -20.97
CA GLY A 246 -13.02 -10.63 -20.18
C GLY A 246 -12.72 -11.04 -18.73
N ARG A 247 -11.48 -10.82 -18.26
CA ARG A 247 -11.01 -11.16 -16.92
C ARG A 247 -10.54 -9.95 -16.13
N THR A 248 -10.26 -10.17 -14.87
CA THR A 248 -9.81 -9.15 -13.91
C THR A 248 -8.58 -9.66 -13.15
N PRO A 249 -7.90 -8.82 -12.36
CA PRO A 249 -6.85 -9.29 -11.44
C PRO A 249 -7.31 -10.39 -10.46
N ALA A 250 -8.62 -10.53 -10.21
CA ALA A 250 -9.14 -11.60 -9.35
C ALA A 250 -9.03 -13.00 -9.99
N ASN A 251 -9.03 -13.07 -11.32
CA ASN A 251 -9.01 -14.32 -12.07
C ASN A 251 -8.21 -14.22 -13.37
N PRO A 252 -6.91 -13.86 -13.32
CA PRO A 252 -6.10 -13.69 -14.52
C PRO A 252 -5.87 -15.01 -15.24
N VAL A 253 -5.79 -14.95 -16.58
CA VAL A 253 -5.67 -16.14 -17.44
C VAL A 253 -4.39 -16.95 -17.14
N VAL A 254 -3.32 -16.29 -16.72
CA VAL A 254 -2.04 -16.95 -16.43
C VAL A 254 -2.11 -17.90 -15.21
N LEU A 255 -3.18 -17.87 -14.43
CA LEU A 255 -3.38 -18.76 -13.29
C LEU A 255 -4.29 -19.97 -13.61
N ASP A 256 -4.86 -20.04 -14.82
CA ASP A 256 -5.78 -21.11 -15.22
C ASP A 256 -5.09 -22.37 -15.75
N SER A 257 -3.82 -22.29 -16.15
CA SER A 257 -3.18 -23.45 -16.77
C SER A 257 -3.11 -24.60 -15.78
N ILE A 258 -3.63 -25.76 -16.19
CA ILE A 258 -3.65 -27.01 -15.42
C ILE A 258 -2.24 -27.61 -15.38
N ASP A 259 -1.42 -27.31 -16.36
CA ASP A 259 -0.05 -27.80 -16.43
C ASP A 259 0.85 -27.05 -15.44
N SER A 260 1.33 -27.78 -14.46
CA SER A 260 2.37 -27.29 -13.55
C SER A 260 3.61 -26.92 -14.35
N GLY A 261 4.03 -25.64 -14.23
CA GLY A 261 5.22 -25.13 -14.92
C GLY A 261 4.96 -24.34 -16.20
N THR A 262 3.71 -23.93 -16.48
CA THR A 262 3.44 -22.98 -17.58
C THR A 262 4.12 -21.65 -17.29
N LEU A 263 5.11 -21.31 -18.09
CA LEU A 263 5.88 -20.07 -17.97
C LEU A 263 5.03 -18.88 -18.43
N LEU A 264 5.29 -17.71 -17.87
CA LEU A 264 4.85 -16.43 -18.42
C LEU A 264 5.52 -16.21 -19.78
N SER A 265 4.96 -15.34 -20.64
CA SER A 265 5.39 -15.25 -22.04
C SER A 265 6.71 -14.51 -22.27
N ASN A 266 7.32 -13.95 -21.22
CA ASN A 266 8.55 -13.16 -21.26
C ASN A 266 8.47 -11.97 -22.26
N THR A 267 7.30 -11.34 -22.35
CA THR A 267 7.10 -10.14 -23.18
C THR A 267 7.73 -8.94 -22.48
N ASP A 268 8.50 -8.14 -23.22
CA ASP A 268 9.06 -6.86 -22.75
C ASP A 268 9.09 -5.79 -23.87
N GLY A 269 9.67 -4.65 -23.56
CA GLY A 269 9.82 -3.53 -24.48
C GLY A 269 8.67 -2.51 -24.39
N SER A 270 8.18 -2.05 -25.54
CA SER A 270 7.09 -1.05 -25.63
C SER A 270 5.73 -1.75 -25.65
N VAL A 271 5.24 -2.17 -24.50
CA VAL A 271 3.91 -2.78 -24.34
C VAL A 271 2.82 -1.72 -24.24
N LEU A 272 1.58 -2.06 -24.61
CA LEU A 272 0.45 -1.10 -24.59
C LEU A 272 -0.12 -0.84 -23.20
N ASP A 273 -0.03 -1.81 -22.30
CA ASP A 273 -0.55 -1.70 -20.92
C ASP A 273 0.47 -2.34 -19.97
N PRO A 274 1.45 -1.56 -19.47
CA PRO A 274 2.61 -2.08 -18.76
C PRO A 274 2.28 -2.57 -17.36
N ILE A 275 2.83 -3.74 -17.05
CA ILE A 275 2.86 -4.34 -15.71
C ILE A 275 4.27 -4.81 -15.39
N VAL A 276 4.48 -5.17 -14.14
CA VAL A 276 5.60 -6.01 -13.71
C VAL A 276 5.05 -7.28 -13.08
N ALA A 277 5.41 -8.44 -13.61
CA ALA A 277 5.06 -9.73 -13.05
C ALA A 277 6.22 -10.71 -13.21
N ILE A 278 6.60 -11.35 -12.11
CA ILE A 278 7.65 -12.36 -12.05
C ILE A 278 7.07 -13.60 -11.38
N ARG A 279 7.27 -14.77 -11.97
CA ARG A 279 6.83 -16.07 -11.45
C ARG A 279 8.01 -16.95 -11.07
N ARG A 280 7.88 -17.59 -9.93
CA ARG A 280 8.79 -18.62 -9.42
C ARG A 280 8.00 -19.77 -8.83
N THR A 281 8.50 -20.97 -8.99
CA THR A 281 7.97 -22.17 -8.31
C THR A 281 8.86 -22.52 -7.13
N LEU A 282 8.25 -22.80 -5.99
CA LEU A 282 8.90 -23.23 -4.76
C LEU A 282 8.52 -24.68 -4.45
N THR A 283 9.48 -25.43 -3.95
CA THR A 283 9.23 -26.73 -3.33
C THR A 283 9.26 -26.56 -1.82
N LEU A 284 8.14 -26.85 -1.16
CA LEU A 284 7.97 -26.72 0.28
C LEU A 284 7.87 -28.11 0.92
N PRO A 285 8.94 -28.62 1.54
CA PRO A 285 8.87 -29.82 2.33
C PRO A 285 7.86 -29.70 3.48
N THR A 286 7.48 -30.84 4.06
CA THR A 286 6.57 -30.92 5.21
C THR A 286 7.14 -30.17 6.40
N ASP A 287 6.32 -29.34 7.07
CA ASP A 287 6.68 -28.55 8.24
C ASP A 287 7.85 -27.58 8.05
N GLU A 288 8.21 -27.29 6.79
CA GLU A 288 9.27 -26.33 6.45
C GLU A 288 8.69 -25.01 5.93
N SER A 289 9.55 -23.99 5.96
CA SER A 289 9.21 -22.63 5.47
C SER A 289 10.18 -22.18 4.40
N ALA A 290 9.68 -21.47 3.38
CA ALA A 290 10.48 -20.75 2.41
C ALA A 290 10.19 -19.25 2.49
N TYR A 291 11.20 -18.46 2.14
CA TYR A 291 11.07 -17.00 2.08
C TYR A 291 11.11 -16.53 0.62
N VAL A 292 10.22 -15.59 0.32
CA VAL A 292 10.21 -14.86 -0.95
C VAL A 292 10.28 -13.38 -0.65
N GLN A 293 11.10 -12.67 -1.38
CA GLN A 293 11.24 -11.22 -1.27
C GLN A 293 10.84 -10.59 -2.59
N ILE A 294 9.84 -9.74 -2.58
CA ILE A 294 9.47 -8.90 -3.70
C ILE A 294 9.90 -7.48 -3.35
N ILE A 295 10.78 -6.93 -4.19
CA ILE A 295 11.40 -5.64 -3.94
C ILE A 295 11.17 -4.76 -5.16
N SER A 296 10.58 -3.58 -4.94
CA SER A 296 10.38 -2.57 -5.96
C SER A 296 11.01 -1.27 -5.51
N GLY A 297 11.70 -0.59 -6.39
CA GLY A 297 12.32 0.69 -6.06
C GLY A 297 12.45 1.58 -7.27
N VAL A 298 12.78 2.84 -7.03
CA VAL A 298 12.95 3.86 -8.05
C VAL A 298 14.27 4.61 -7.89
N ALA A 299 14.79 5.09 -9.00
CA ALA A 299 15.99 5.94 -9.04
C ALA A 299 15.91 6.93 -10.20
N ASP A 300 16.73 7.98 -10.14
CA ASP A 300 16.81 9.01 -11.17
C ASP A 300 17.59 8.53 -12.42
N THR A 301 18.39 7.47 -12.32
CA THR A 301 19.18 6.92 -13.44
C THR A 301 19.09 5.39 -13.48
N ARG A 302 19.38 4.83 -14.66
CA ARG A 302 19.42 3.37 -14.85
C ARG A 302 20.50 2.73 -13.98
N GLU A 303 21.66 3.34 -13.90
CA GLU A 303 22.82 2.88 -13.13
C GLU A 303 22.49 2.83 -11.63
N ALA A 304 21.84 3.88 -11.11
CA ALA A 304 21.39 3.93 -9.73
C ALA A 304 20.32 2.87 -9.44
N ALA A 305 19.36 2.65 -10.35
CA ALA A 305 18.37 1.59 -10.22
C ALA A 305 19.01 0.19 -10.18
N LEU A 306 20.01 -0.05 -11.03
CA LEU A 306 20.77 -1.32 -11.03
C LEU A 306 21.61 -1.50 -9.76
N ALA A 307 22.20 -0.43 -9.23
CA ALA A 307 22.95 -0.48 -7.96
C ALA A 307 22.02 -0.80 -6.77
N LEU A 308 20.82 -0.21 -6.72
CA LEU A 308 19.81 -0.54 -5.71
C LEU A 308 19.34 -1.99 -5.85
N LEU A 309 19.10 -2.46 -7.06
CA LEU A 309 18.73 -3.84 -7.33
C LEU A 309 19.81 -4.80 -6.80
N GLU A 310 21.06 -4.54 -7.09
CA GLU A 310 22.21 -5.32 -6.59
C GLU A 310 22.29 -5.30 -5.05
N LYS A 311 22.15 -4.12 -4.44
CA LYS A 311 22.15 -3.94 -2.98
C LYS A 311 21.07 -4.82 -2.31
N TYR A 312 19.85 -4.79 -2.81
CA TYR A 312 18.72 -5.49 -2.21
C TYR A 312 18.57 -6.97 -2.62
N CYS A 313 19.44 -7.50 -3.49
CA CYS A 313 19.64 -8.95 -3.64
C CYS A 313 20.24 -9.57 -2.38
N ASP A 314 20.97 -8.81 -1.56
CA ASP A 314 21.52 -9.27 -0.30
C ASP A 314 20.46 -9.16 0.82
N ARG A 315 20.18 -10.30 1.46
CA ARG A 315 19.23 -10.43 2.56
C ARG A 315 19.52 -9.49 3.73
N HIS A 316 20.80 -9.20 4.01
CA HIS A 316 21.17 -8.31 5.10
C HIS A 316 20.63 -6.88 4.95
N PHE A 317 20.62 -6.35 3.72
CA PHE A 317 20.03 -5.03 3.47
C PHE A 317 18.51 -5.03 3.62
N VAL A 318 17.85 -6.15 3.28
CA VAL A 318 16.42 -6.33 3.49
C VAL A 318 16.08 -6.33 4.99
N GLU A 319 16.80 -7.13 5.79
CA GLU A 319 16.61 -7.19 7.25
C GLU A 319 16.88 -5.83 7.90
N ARG A 320 17.99 -5.19 7.55
CA ARG A 320 18.35 -3.85 8.00
C ARG A 320 17.26 -2.82 7.66
N ALA A 321 16.65 -2.87 6.47
CA ALA A 321 15.61 -1.94 6.09
C ALA A 321 14.37 -2.04 7.00
N PHE A 322 13.95 -3.24 7.41
CA PHE A 322 12.86 -3.44 8.36
C PHE A 322 13.20 -2.86 9.75
N GLU A 323 14.40 -3.12 10.26
CA GLU A 323 14.85 -2.58 11.54
C GLU A 323 14.90 -1.04 11.52
N MET A 324 15.52 -0.48 10.50
CA MET A 324 15.65 0.97 10.33
C MET A 324 14.30 1.66 10.12
N ALA A 325 13.34 1.03 9.42
CA ALA A 325 11.99 1.57 9.24
C ALA A 325 11.25 1.74 10.57
N TRP A 326 11.43 0.82 11.50
CA TRP A 326 10.89 0.96 12.85
C TRP A 326 11.53 2.15 13.59
N PHE A 327 12.86 2.26 13.59
CA PHE A 327 13.56 3.38 14.23
C PHE A 327 13.15 4.73 13.62
N GLN A 328 13.09 4.83 12.30
CA GLN A 328 12.63 6.04 11.62
C GLN A 328 11.19 6.40 12.01
N SER A 329 10.30 5.40 12.13
CA SER A 329 8.93 5.66 12.53
C SER A 329 8.83 6.25 13.94
N GLN A 330 9.66 5.78 14.87
CA GLN A 330 9.75 6.34 16.23
C GLN A 330 10.30 7.77 16.23
N GLU A 331 11.29 8.06 15.37
CA GLU A 331 11.85 9.41 15.22
C GLU A 331 10.81 10.39 14.67
N VAL A 332 10.02 9.98 13.69
CA VAL A 332 8.89 10.77 13.16
C VAL A 332 7.90 11.11 14.28
N LEU A 333 7.54 10.14 15.11
CA LEU A 333 6.61 10.38 16.22
C LEU A 333 7.19 11.33 17.27
N ARG A 334 8.47 11.21 17.62
CA ARG A 334 9.16 12.16 18.51
C ARG A 334 9.17 13.56 17.94
N HIS A 335 9.48 13.71 16.66
CA HIS A 335 9.48 15.02 15.98
C HIS A 335 8.10 15.69 16.00
N LEU A 336 7.04 14.91 15.86
CA LEU A 336 5.66 15.39 15.93
C LEU A 336 5.14 15.52 17.35
N ASN A 337 5.91 15.13 18.37
CA ASN A 337 5.46 15.00 19.75
C ASN A 337 4.14 14.19 19.85
N ALA A 338 4.07 13.09 19.12
CA ALA A 338 2.93 12.20 19.04
C ALA A 338 3.28 10.81 19.59
N THR A 339 2.29 10.14 20.15
CA THR A 339 2.37 8.77 20.63
C THR A 339 2.01 7.77 19.51
N GLU A 340 2.37 6.49 19.67
CA GLU A 340 1.93 5.42 18.75
C GLU A 340 0.40 5.31 18.70
N ALA A 341 -0.29 5.51 19.83
CA ALA A 341 -1.75 5.49 19.89
C ALA A 341 -2.38 6.59 19.01
N GLU A 342 -1.84 7.80 19.08
CA GLU A 342 -2.27 8.92 18.25
C GLU A 342 -1.97 8.66 16.78
N ALA A 343 -0.82 8.09 16.44
CA ALA A 343 -0.48 7.71 15.07
C ALA A 343 -1.47 6.68 14.50
N GLN A 344 -1.97 5.74 15.30
CA GLN A 344 -3.03 4.81 14.87
C GLN A 344 -4.35 5.54 14.61
N VAL A 345 -4.69 6.56 15.39
CA VAL A 345 -5.86 7.43 15.13
C VAL A 345 -5.65 8.20 13.82
N TYR A 346 -4.45 8.76 13.59
CA TYR A 346 -4.13 9.48 12.35
C TYR A 346 -4.26 8.57 11.11
N GLY A 347 -3.86 7.30 11.23
CA GLY A 347 -4.06 6.29 10.18
C GLY A 347 -5.54 6.01 9.88
N ARG A 348 -6.40 5.93 10.90
CA ARG A 348 -7.86 5.78 10.70
C ARG A 348 -8.48 7.01 10.02
N LEU A 349 -8.08 8.20 10.43
CA LEU A 349 -8.54 9.43 9.78
C LEU A 349 -8.08 9.51 8.33
N ALA A 350 -6.84 9.07 8.02
CA ALA A 350 -6.34 8.99 6.66
C ALA A 350 -7.23 8.11 5.76
N ALA A 351 -7.78 7.00 6.27
CA ALA A 351 -8.72 6.17 5.53
C ALA A 351 -9.92 6.95 5.03
N SER A 352 -10.51 7.81 5.89
CA SER A 352 -11.65 8.66 5.53
C SER A 352 -11.29 9.84 4.61
N VAL A 353 -10.01 10.16 4.49
CA VAL A 353 -9.52 11.17 3.53
C VAL A 353 -9.28 10.54 2.16
N ILE A 354 -8.69 9.34 2.12
CA ILE A 354 -8.34 8.63 0.88
C ILE A 354 -9.58 8.02 0.23
N TYR A 355 -10.46 7.42 1.04
CA TYR A 355 -11.72 6.83 0.59
C TYR A 355 -12.91 7.64 1.12
N GLY A 356 -13.84 8.00 0.23
CA GLY A 356 -15.02 8.74 0.61
C GLY A 356 -15.85 8.01 1.68
N ASN A 357 -16.06 8.65 2.82
CA ASN A 357 -16.81 8.07 3.94
C ASN A 357 -18.15 8.80 4.14
N ILE A 358 -19.25 8.09 3.89
CA ILE A 358 -20.60 8.64 4.02
C ILE A 358 -20.93 9.13 5.44
N LEU A 359 -20.29 8.54 6.47
CA LEU A 359 -20.51 8.92 7.86
C LEU A 359 -19.98 10.31 8.19
N HIS A 360 -19.03 10.82 7.39
CA HIS A 360 -18.48 12.17 7.53
C HIS A 360 -19.11 13.18 6.57
N ARG A 361 -20.02 12.72 5.72
CA ARG A 361 -20.73 13.58 4.78
C ARG A 361 -21.88 14.31 5.49
N THR A 362 -22.05 15.61 5.15
CA THR A 362 -23.21 16.37 5.66
C THR A 362 -24.53 15.86 5.07
N VAL A 363 -25.64 16.24 5.70
CA VAL A 363 -26.98 15.78 5.27
C VAL A 363 -27.30 16.21 3.83
N PRO A 364 -28.02 15.39 3.06
CA PRO A 364 -28.31 15.66 1.64
C PRO A 364 -28.98 17.02 1.37
N SER A 365 -29.84 17.49 2.28
CA SER A 365 -30.53 18.79 2.16
C SER A 365 -29.57 19.99 2.22
N VAL A 366 -28.44 19.87 2.90
CA VAL A 366 -27.39 20.92 2.91
C VAL A 366 -26.58 20.87 1.62
N ILE A 367 -26.25 19.67 1.14
CA ILE A 367 -25.52 19.50 -0.12
C ILE A 367 -26.31 20.03 -1.29
N ALA A 368 -27.62 19.72 -1.35
CA ALA A 368 -28.50 20.17 -2.43
C ALA A 368 -28.69 21.72 -2.51
N ARG A 369 -28.43 22.44 -1.41
CA ARG A 369 -28.43 23.90 -1.39
C ARG A 369 -27.11 24.52 -1.86
N ASN A 370 -26.07 23.75 -2.06
CA ASN A 370 -24.82 24.28 -2.57
C ASN A 370 -24.96 24.65 -4.05
N GLN A 371 -24.73 25.92 -4.36
CA GLN A 371 -24.77 26.47 -5.72
C GLN A 371 -23.42 26.92 -6.24
N LEU A 372 -22.38 26.78 -5.41
CA LEU A 372 -21.01 27.18 -5.76
C LEU A 372 -20.17 25.97 -6.18
N GLY A 373 -19.40 26.14 -7.23
CA GLY A 373 -18.37 25.18 -7.64
C GLY A 373 -17.03 25.44 -6.93
N GLN A 374 -15.99 24.78 -7.40
CA GLN A 374 -14.62 24.87 -6.89
C GLN A 374 -14.11 26.31 -6.78
N ALA A 375 -14.43 27.18 -7.76
CA ALA A 375 -14.04 28.59 -7.76
C ALA A 375 -14.55 29.37 -6.53
N GLY A 376 -15.62 28.90 -5.86
CA GLY A 376 -16.10 29.49 -4.62
C GLY A 376 -15.13 29.32 -3.43
N LEU A 377 -14.17 28.39 -3.52
CA LEU A 377 -13.15 28.16 -2.50
C LEU A 377 -11.98 29.14 -2.63
N TRP A 378 -11.73 29.69 -3.83
CA TRP A 378 -10.56 30.51 -4.11
C TRP A 378 -10.50 31.81 -3.31
N SER A 379 -11.67 32.39 -2.98
CA SER A 379 -11.76 33.55 -2.10
C SER A 379 -11.27 33.29 -0.67
N PHE A 380 -11.18 32.02 -0.28
CA PHE A 380 -10.66 31.58 1.01
C PHE A 380 -9.21 31.05 0.92
N GLY A 381 -8.56 31.18 -0.25
CA GLY A 381 -7.21 30.67 -0.47
C GLY A 381 -7.11 29.13 -0.57
N VAL A 382 -8.24 28.44 -0.80
CA VAL A 382 -8.31 26.98 -0.95
C VAL A 382 -8.46 26.64 -2.42
N SER A 383 -7.54 25.82 -2.98
CA SER A 383 -7.57 25.47 -4.41
C SER A 383 -8.74 24.53 -4.74
N GLY A 384 -9.09 23.64 -3.84
CA GLY A 384 -10.09 22.59 -4.04
C GLY A 384 -9.60 21.39 -4.87
N ASP A 385 -8.28 21.31 -5.15
CA ASP A 385 -7.67 20.17 -5.86
C ASP A 385 -7.30 19.02 -4.91
N LEU A 386 -7.17 19.32 -3.62
CA LEU A 386 -6.88 18.36 -2.57
C LEU A 386 -8.13 18.03 -1.75
N PRO A 387 -8.19 16.86 -1.09
CA PRO A 387 -9.17 16.59 -0.06
C PRO A 387 -9.13 17.66 1.03
N ILE A 388 -10.29 18.10 1.50
CA ILE A 388 -10.41 19.14 2.52
C ILE A 388 -10.85 18.51 3.85
N VAL A 389 -10.03 18.68 4.89
CA VAL A 389 -10.41 18.38 6.27
C VAL A 389 -10.86 19.67 6.93
N LEU A 390 -12.17 19.75 7.23
CA LEU A 390 -12.78 20.92 7.86
C LEU A 390 -12.94 20.68 9.36
N VAL A 391 -12.34 21.54 10.17
CA VAL A 391 -12.49 21.56 11.62
C VAL A 391 -13.18 22.87 12.04
N ARG A 392 -14.20 22.75 12.90
CA ARG A 392 -14.89 23.90 13.46
C ARG A 392 -14.71 23.95 14.96
N ILE A 393 -14.25 25.08 15.47
CA ILE A 393 -14.04 25.31 16.90
C ILE A 393 -14.90 26.50 17.37
N GLY A 394 -15.55 26.36 18.51
CA GLY A 394 -16.45 27.37 19.06
C GLY A 394 -16.02 27.94 20.41
N ASN A 395 -15.03 27.33 21.07
CA ASN A 395 -14.49 27.80 22.33
C ASN A 395 -13.06 27.26 22.59
N LEU A 396 -12.34 27.89 23.52
CA LEU A 396 -10.99 27.54 23.92
C LEU A 396 -10.87 26.15 24.58
N ASP A 397 -11.92 25.64 25.19
CA ASP A 397 -11.93 24.33 25.85
C ASP A 397 -11.66 23.18 24.87
N ARG A 398 -11.73 23.45 23.58
CA ARG A 398 -11.51 22.50 22.49
C ARG A 398 -10.18 22.70 21.75
N ILE A 399 -9.29 23.54 22.27
CA ILE A 399 -7.99 23.83 21.62
C ILE A 399 -7.14 22.57 21.40
N ASP A 400 -7.24 21.58 22.27
CA ASP A 400 -6.51 20.33 22.14
C ASP A 400 -6.95 19.51 20.93
N LEU A 401 -8.20 19.63 20.48
CA LEU A 401 -8.63 19.05 19.21
C LEU A 401 -7.87 19.65 18.03
N ILE A 402 -7.67 20.99 18.04
CA ILE A 402 -6.91 21.65 16.97
C ILE A 402 -5.46 21.18 16.95
N LYS A 403 -4.82 21.07 18.12
CA LYS A 403 -3.45 20.54 18.22
C LYS A 403 -3.35 19.12 17.65
N GLN A 404 -4.27 18.23 18.01
CA GLN A 404 -4.31 16.85 17.49
C GLN A 404 -4.50 16.80 15.97
N VAL A 405 -5.38 17.64 15.43
CA VAL A 405 -5.61 17.69 13.98
C VAL A 405 -4.40 18.28 13.25
N LEU A 406 -3.71 19.28 13.81
CA LEU A 406 -2.46 19.80 13.25
C LEU A 406 -1.37 18.73 13.25
N GLN A 407 -1.23 17.96 14.32
CA GLN A 407 -0.31 16.82 14.39
C GLN A 407 -0.66 15.75 13.36
N ALA A 408 -1.96 15.41 13.22
CA ALA A 408 -2.43 14.47 12.20
C ALA A 408 -2.10 14.95 10.79
N HIS A 409 -2.35 16.23 10.50
CA HIS A 409 -2.03 16.84 9.20
C HIS A 409 -0.51 16.81 8.91
N ALA A 410 0.33 17.14 9.89
CA ALA A 410 1.78 17.05 9.76
C ALA A 410 2.23 15.59 9.54
N TYR A 411 1.65 14.63 10.27
CA TYR A 411 1.90 13.21 10.09
C TYR A 411 1.54 12.74 8.66
N TRP A 412 0.36 13.12 8.12
CA TRP A 412 -0.05 12.76 6.76
C TRP A 412 0.90 13.32 5.72
N ARG A 413 1.32 14.57 5.85
CA ARG A 413 2.32 15.19 4.95
C ARG A 413 3.63 14.43 4.92
N MET A 414 4.15 14.02 6.08
CA MET A 414 5.37 13.20 6.19
C MET A 414 5.19 11.81 5.56
N LYS A 415 3.94 11.31 5.52
CA LYS A 415 3.58 10.04 4.89
C LYS A 415 3.15 10.18 3.42
N GLY A 416 3.26 11.37 2.83
CA GLY A 416 2.96 11.61 1.42
C GLY A 416 1.46 11.80 1.11
N LEU A 417 0.61 11.96 2.12
CA LEU A 417 -0.80 12.27 1.92
C LEU A 417 -1.01 13.80 2.00
N ALA A 418 -1.28 14.40 0.85
CA ALA A 418 -1.56 15.82 0.73
C ALA A 418 -3.05 16.11 1.01
N VAL A 419 -3.31 17.06 1.91
CA VAL A 419 -4.65 17.42 2.38
C VAL A 419 -4.68 18.92 2.68
N ASP A 420 -5.75 19.60 2.31
CA ASP A 420 -6.03 20.96 2.77
C ASP A 420 -6.71 20.91 4.14
N LEU A 421 -6.12 21.57 5.14
CA LEU A 421 -6.70 21.70 6.46
C LEU A 421 -7.33 23.09 6.63
N VAL A 422 -8.64 23.13 6.83
CA VAL A 422 -9.42 24.36 7.03
C VAL A 422 -9.96 24.40 8.45
N ILE A 423 -9.56 25.41 9.21
CA ILE A 423 -10.04 25.62 10.59
C ILE A 423 -10.98 26.81 10.60
N VAL A 424 -12.23 26.58 11.00
CA VAL A 424 -13.25 27.62 11.13
C VAL A 424 -13.44 27.96 12.59
N ASN A 425 -13.06 29.19 12.95
CA ASN A 425 -13.32 29.73 14.27
C ASN A 425 -14.75 30.30 14.35
N ASN A 426 -15.57 29.71 15.20
CA ASN A 426 -16.94 30.15 15.49
C ASN A 426 -17.05 30.79 16.87
N ASP A 427 -15.95 31.26 17.46
CA ASP A 427 -15.97 31.99 18.71
C ASP A 427 -16.43 33.43 18.43
N PHE A 428 -17.61 33.76 18.90
CA PHE A 428 -18.21 35.10 18.79
C PHE A 428 -18.07 35.91 20.10
N SER A 429 -17.32 35.39 21.08
CA SER A 429 -17.20 35.98 22.41
C SER A 429 -16.17 37.09 22.50
N GLY A 430 -16.40 38.22 21.82
CA GLY A 430 -15.84 39.51 22.19
C GLY A 430 -14.54 39.96 21.53
N TYR A 431 -14.07 41.12 21.96
CA TYR A 431 -13.00 41.99 21.42
C TYR A 431 -11.59 41.41 21.32
N ARG A 432 -11.33 40.17 21.82
CA ARG A 432 -10.07 39.43 21.63
C ARG A 432 -10.41 38.06 21.01
N ALA A 433 -10.04 37.89 19.78
CA ALA A 433 -10.07 36.59 19.12
C ALA A 433 -8.94 35.70 19.67
N VAL A 434 -9.05 35.27 20.90
CA VAL A 434 -8.04 34.44 21.60
C VAL A 434 -7.72 33.14 20.86
N LEU A 435 -8.57 32.73 19.93
CA LEU A 435 -8.38 31.60 19.02
C LEU A 435 -7.63 31.97 17.72
N GLN A 436 -7.31 33.26 17.50
CA GLN A 436 -6.52 33.71 16.34
C GLN A 436 -5.04 33.85 16.65
N ASP A 437 -4.67 34.01 17.93
CA ASP A 437 -3.31 34.04 18.41
C ASP A 437 -2.81 32.59 18.70
#